data_56d3a20fe3a61380b8e153119fd6aa97
#
_entry.id   56d3a20fe3a61380b8e153119fd6aa97
#
_cell.length_a   1.000
_cell.length_b   1.000
_cell.length_c   1.000
_cell.angle_alpha   90.00
_cell.angle_beta   90.00
_cell.angle_gamma   90.00
#
_symmetry.space_group_name_H-M   'P 1'
#
loop_
_entity.id
_entity.type
_entity.pdbx_description
1 polymer ?
#
loop_
_entity_poly.entity_id
_entity_poly.type
_entity_poly.pdbx_seq_one_letter_code
_entity_poly.pdbx_strand_id
1 'polypeptide(L)'
;MIELIKHIEILLLDNECVIVPELGGFITHYQPARYEEVEGVFLPPLRAVGFNPQLTMNDGLLVQSYMQAYHTDYSDAMRIISEKVELLKETLHKEGVVEMEGIGMLHYTLYGTYEFRPHENGVLSP
;
A
#
# COMPACT_ATOMS: atom_id res chain seq x y z
N MET A 1 -0.39 -6.70 -11.87
CA MET A 1 -0.62 -6.62 -10.42
C MET A 1 0.65 -6.40 -9.62
N ILE A 2 1.70 -7.18 -9.88
CA ILE A 2 3.01 -6.99 -9.21
C ILE A 2 3.51 -5.56 -9.40
N GLU A 3 3.36 -5.04 -10.59
CA GLU A 3 3.76 -3.68 -10.93
C GLU A 3 3.00 -2.64 -10.10
N LEU A 4 1.68 -2.82 -9.90
CA LEU A 4 0.89 -1.91 -9.08
C LEU A 4 1.43 -1.86 -7.66
N ILE A 5 1.72 -3.01 -7.07
CA ILE A 5 2.27 -3.10 -5.72
C ILE A 5 3.61 -2.38 -5.63
N LYS A 6 4.45 -2.51 -6.66
CA LYS A 6 5.75 -1.86 -6.70
C LYS A 6 5.63 -0.34 -6.75
N HIS A 7 4.69 0.18 -7.55
CA HIS A 7 4.42 1.61 -7.58
C HIS A 7 3.98 2.14 -6.22
N ILE A 8 3.09 1.40 -5.54
CA ILE A 8 2.62 1.78 -4.20
C ILE A 8 3.79 1.80 -3.23
N GLU A 9 4.62 0.77 -3.23
CA GLU A 9 5.78 0.68 -2.34
C GLU A 9 6.73 1.86 -2.52
N ILE A 10 7.07 2.16 -3.76
CA ILE A 10 8.00 3.26 -4.07
C ILE A 10 7.42 4.60 -3.63
N LEU A 11 6.14 4.83 -3.91
CA LEU A 11 5.49 6.09 -3.52
C LEU A 11 5.41 6.25 -2.00
N LEU A 12 5.26 5.16 -1.25
CA LEU A 12 5.22 5.22 0.20
C LEU A 12 6.57 5.59 0.83
N LEU A 13 7.67 5.48 0.09
CA LEU A 13 8.97 5.93 0.59
C LEU A 13 9.03 7.45 0.74
N ASP A 14 8.31 8.18 -0.11
CA ASP A 14 8.36 9.65 -0.14
C ASP A 14 7.04 10.32 0.30
N ASN A 15 5.98 9.55 0.51
CA ASN A 15 4.67 10.08 0.82
C ASN A 15 4.07 9.34 2.01
N GLU A 16 3.41 10.08 2.89
CA GLU A 16 2.76 9.49 4.07
C GLU A 16 1.45 8.77 3.75
N CYS A 17 0.87 9.07 2.60
CA CYS A 17 -0.37 8.46 2.17
C CYS A 17 -0.37 8.29 0.66
N VAL A 18 -0.76 7.12 0.20
CA VAL A 18 -0.93 6.82 -1.23
C VAL A 18 -2.31 6.20 -1.42
N ILE A 19 -3.18 6.89 -2.14
CA ILE A 19 -4.53 6.40 -2.39
C ILE A 19 -4.55 5.59 -3.69
N VAL A 20 -5.06 4.37 -3.58
CA VAL A 20 -5.29 3.49 -4.73
C VAL A 20 -6.76 3.62 -5.09
N PRO A 21 -7.08 4.22 -6.26
CA PRO A 21 -8.48 4.43 -6.65
C PRO A 21 -9.27 3.12 -6.59
N GLU A 22 -10.49 3.21 -6.07
CA GLU A 22 -11.44 2.10 -5.95
C GLU A 22 -11.04 1.04 -4.92
N LEU A 23 -9.93 1.21 -4.21
CA LEU A 23 -9.47 0.25 -3.20
C LEU A 23 -9.39 0.88 -1.81
N GLY A 24 -8.58 1.91 -1.66
CA GLY A 24 -8.36 2.58 -0.38
C GLY A 24 -7.00 3.23 -0.30
N GLY A 25 -6.64 3.75 0.86
CA GLY A 25 -5.39 4.46 1.08
C GLY A 25 -4.40 3.70 1.94
N PHE A 26 -3.16 3.63 1.51
CA PHE A 26 -2.05 3.14 2.33
C PHE A 26 -1.42 4.32 3.04
N ILE A 27 -1.14 4.14 4.33
CA ILE A 27 -0.65 5.21 5.21
C ILE A 27 0.60 4.73 5.90
N THR A 28 1.58 5.62 6.05
CA THR A 28 2.77 5.32 6.84
C THR A 28 2.71 6.01 8.18
N HIS A 29 3.16 5.32 9.22
CA HIS A 29 3.27 5.85 10.57
C HIS A 29 4.72 5.78 10.98
N TYR A 30 5.29 6.93 11.37
CA TYR A 30 6.64 6.98 11.88
C TYR A 30 6.63 6.64 13.37
N GLN A 31 7.48 5.70 13.75
CA GLN A 31 7.71 5.35 15.16
C GLN A 31 9.13 5.72 15.50
N PRO A 32 9.35 6.62 16.48
CA PRO A 32 10.70 7.04 16.85
C PRO A 32 11.44 5.90 17.55
N ALA A 33 12.77 6.02 17.62
CA ALA A 33 13.60 5.11 18.38
C ALA A 33 13.11 5.05 19.83
N ARG A 34 13.12 3.86 20.43
CA ARG A 34 12.67 3.68 21.80
C ARG A 34 13.55 2.66 22.50
N TYR A 35 13.56 2.71 23.83
CA TYR A 35 14.28 1.76 24.66
C TYR A 35 13.32 0.68 25.17
N GLU A 36 13.65 -0.58 24.92
CA GLU A 36 12.89 -1.71 25.41
C GLU A 36 13.50 -2.19 26.73
N GLU A 37 12.82 -1.92 27.85
CA GLU A 37 13.34 -2.19 29.19
C GLU A 37 13.52 -3.68 29.47
N VAL A 38 12.59 -4.50 29.00
CA VAL A 38 12.62 -5.93 29.27
C VAL A 38 13.85 -6.60 28.67
N GLU A 39 14.17 -6.26 27.43
CA GLU A 39 15.32 -6.83 26.73
C GLU A 39 16.58 -5.99 26.83
N GLY A 40 16.47 -4.77 27.33
CA GLY A 40 17.62 -3.89 27.51
C GLY A 40 18.21 -3.39 26.19
N VAL A 41 17.39 -3.23 25.16
CA VAL A 41 17.87 -2.80 23.83
C VAL A 41 17.13 -1.58 23.36
N PHE A 42 17.81 -0.75 22.53
CA PHE A 42 17.18 0.33 21.79
C PHE A 42 16.61 -0.21 20.50
N LEU A 43 15.34 0.11 20.24
CA LEU A 43 14.72 -0.20 18.98
C LEU A 43 14.87 1.00 18.04
N PRO A 44 15.29 0.79 16.79
CA PRO A 44 15.50 1.90 15.88
C PRO A 44 14.17 2.56 15.47
N PRO A 45 14.21 3.79 14.94
CA PRO A 45 13.01 4.37 14.36
C PRO A 45 12.58 3.57 13.14
N LEU A 46 11.25 3.53 12.92
CA LEU A 46 10.72 2.77 11.80
C LEU A 46 9.46 3.44 11.26
N ARG A 47 9.11 3.08 10.03
CA ARG A 47 7.87 3.52 9.38
C ARG A 47 7.00 2.29 9.17
N ALA A 48 5.88 2.25 9.88
CA ALA A 48 4.90 1.17 9.77
C ALA A 48 3.86 1.55 8.73
N VAL A 49 3.32 0.55 8.03
CA VAL A 49 2.30 0.75 7.01
C VAL A 49 0.94 0.31 7.55
N GLY A 50 -0.08 1.13 7.28
CA GLY A 50 -1.47 0.81 7.56
C GLY A 50 -2.31 1.00 6.30
N PHE A 51 -3.57 0.64 6.38
CA PHE A 51 -4.49 0.76 5.25
C PHE A 51 -5.86 1.20 5.75
N ASN A 52 -6.47 2.15 5.03
CA ASN A 52 -7.83 2.62 5.32
C ASN A 52 -8.66 2.53 4.04
N PRO A 53 -9.64 1.60 3.97
CA PRO A 53 -10.48 1.43 2.79
C PRO A 53 -11.42 2.61 2.54
N GLN A 54 -11.58 3.52 3.48
CA GLN A 54 -12.43 4.70 3.33
C GLN A 54 -11.74 5.86 2.62
N LEU A 55 -10.41 5.80 2.48
CA LEU A 55 -9.66 6.83 1.76
C LEU A 55 -9.74 6.56 0.26
N THR A 56 -10.72 7.15 -0.38
CA THR A 56 -11.02 6.87 -1.79
C THR A 56 -10.83 8.08 -2.72
N MET A 57 -10.56 9.26 -2.17
CA MET A 57 -10.34 10.45 -2.97
C MET A 57 -8.95 10.39 -3.61
N ASN A 58 -8.90 10.39 -4.94
CA ASN A 58 -7.66 10.30 -5.68
C ASN A 58 -6.72 11.46 -5.33
N ASP A 59 -5.51 11.14 -4.88
CA ASP A 59 -4.49 12.13 -4.54
C ASP A 59 -3.55 12.44 -5.73
N GLY A 60 -3.74 11.75 -6.85
CA GLY A 60 -2.95 11.97 -8.06
C GLY A 60 -1.56 11.33 -8.06
N LEU A 61 -1.14 10.74 -6.97
CA LEU A 61 0.22 10.19 -6.86
C LEU A 61 0.43 8.97 -7.75
N LEU A 62 -0.49 8.01 -7.66
CA LEU A 62 -0.38 6.78 -8.43
C LEU A 62 -0.52 7.04 -9.92
N VAL A 63 -1.46 7.90 -10.31
CA VAL A 63 -1.67 8.22 -11.72
C VAL A 63 -0.45 8.90 -12.32
N GLN A 64 0.18 9.82 -11.61
CA GLN A 64 1.40 10.46 -12.10
C GLN A 64 2.54 9.47 -12.26
N SER A 65 2.67 8.56 -11.31
CA SER A 65 3.68 7.51 -11.38
C SER A 65 3.50 6.65 -12.64
N TYR A 66 2.26 6.30 -12.95
CA TYR A 66 1.95 5.52 -14.15
C TYR A 66 2.14 6.33 -15.44
N MET A 67 1.77 7.62 -15.42
CA MET A 67 2.00 8.49 -16.58
C MET A 67 3.49 8.53 -16.94
N GLN A 68 4.36 8.65 -15.96
CA GLN A 68 5.79 8.69 -16.18
C GLN A 68 6.33 7.33 -16.64
N ALA A 69 5.89 6.26 -16.01
CA ALA A 69 6.39 4.91 -16.32
C ALA A 69 6.00 4.45 -17.74
N TYR A 70 4.81 4.82 -18.19
CA TYR A 70 4.29 4.40 -19.49
C TYR A 70 4.41 5.47 -20.57
N HIS A 71 4.93 6.65 -20.22
CA HIS A 71 5.02 7.79 -21.14
C HIS A 71 3.67 8.09 -21.77
N THR A 72 2.65 8.19 -20.95
CA THR A 72 1.27 8.35 -21.42
C THR A 72 0.54 9.48 -20.68
N ASP A 73 -0.73 9.72 -21.06
CA ASP A 73 -1.53 10.77 -20.47
C ASP A 73 -2.34 10.28 -19.27
N TYR A 74 -3.02 11.20 -18.60
CA TYR A 74 -3.83 10.94 -17.41
C TYR A 74 -4.90 9.89 -17.67
N SER A 75 -5.64 10.03 -18.75
CA SER A 75 -6.76 9.14 -19.06
C SER A 75 -6.30 7.70 -19.26
N ASP A 76 -5.22 7.51 -20.01
CA ASP A 76 -4.67 6.18 -20.25
C ASP A 76 -4.09 5.58 -18.97
N ALA A 77 -3.37 6.38 -18.17
CA ALA A 77 -2.82 5.93 -16.89
C ALA A 77 -3.93 5.49 -15.93
N MET A 78 -5.02 6.25 -15.85
CA MET A 78 -6.16 5.88 -15.01
C MET A 78 -6.80 4.58 -15.46
N ARG A 79 -6.90 4.37 -16.78
CA ARG A 79 -7.41 3.12 -17.32
C ARG A 79 -6.54 1.93 -16.91
N ILE A 80 -5.22 2.08 -17.02
CA ILE A 80 -4.28 1.02 -16.63
C ILE A 80 -4.41 0.72 -15.15
N ILE A 81 -4.46 1.74 -14.31
CA ILE A 81 -4.60 1.56 -12.86
C ILE A 81 -5.91 0.84 -12.53
N SER A 82 -7.01 1.27 -13.16
CA SER A 82 -8.32 0.66 -12.93
C SER A 82 -8.32 -0.84 -13.28
N GLU A 83 -7.69 -1.20 -14.39
CA GLU A 83 -7.55 -2.61 -14.78
C GLU A 83 -6.73 -3.40 -13.77
N LYS A 84 -5.63 -2.83 -13.27
CA LYS A 84 -4.78 -3.49 -12.26
C LYS A 84 -5.51 -3.66 -10.93
N VAL A 85 -6.25 -2.64 -10.51
CA VAL A 85 -7.03 -2.70 -9.28
C VAL A 85 -8.14 -3.75 -9.39
N GLU A 86 -8.78 -3.85 -10.54
CA GLU A 86 -9.81 -4.85 -10.78
C GLU A 86 -9.24 -6.27 -10.67
N LEU A 87 -8.07 -6.50 -11.24
CA LEU A 87 -7.37 -7.79 -11.11
C LEU A 87 -7.03 -8.10 -9.65
N LEU A 88 -6.59 -7.10 -8.92
CA LEU A 88 -6.28 -7.25 -7.50
C LEU A 88 -7.52 -7.65 -6.70
N LYS A 89 -8.64 -6.97 -6.95
CA LYS A 89 -9.91 -7.29 -6.30
C LYS A 89 -10.41 -8.68 -6.64
N GLU A 90 -10.31 -9.08 -7.90
CA GLU A 90 -10.68 -10.43 -8.32
C GLU A 90 -9.87 -11.48 -7.57
N THR A 91 -8.57 -11.27 -7.45
CA THR A 91 -7.70 -12.19 -6.73
C THR A 91 -8.06 -12.23 -5.24
N LEU A 92 -8.33 -11.06 -4.64
CA LEU A 92 -8.76 -10.97 -3.25
C LEU A 92 -10.06 -11.72 -2.99
N HIS A 93 -11.04 -11.58 -3.88
CA HIS A 93 -12.34 -12.25 -3.71
C HIS A 93 -12.23 -13.75 -3.92
N LYS A 94 -11.32 -14.19 -4.78
CA LYS A 94 -11.12 -15.61 -5.08
C LYS A 94 -10.23 -16.30 -4.05
N GLU A 95 -9.11 -15.69 -3.72
CA GLU A 95 -8.08 -16.31 -2.86
C GLU A 95 -8.23 -15.91 -1.39
N GLY A 96 -8.89 -14.80 -1.11
CA GLY A 96 -9.05 -14.27 0.24
C GLY A 96 -7.89 -13.43 0.72
N VAL A 97 -6.75 -13.48 0.05
CA VAL A 97 -5.54 -12.77 0.46
C VAL A 97 -4.64 -12.54 -0.73
N VAL A 98 -3.94 -11.41 -0.71
CA VAL A 98 -2.88 -11.09 -1.68
C VAL A 98 -1.67 -10.60 -0.91
N GLU A 99 -0.52 -11.20 -1.19
CA GLU A 99 0.74 -10.69 -0.67
C GLU A 99 1.16 -9.47 -1.49
N MET A 100 1.36 -8.36 -0.79
CA MET A 100 1.91 -7.14 -1.38
C MET A 100 3.37 -7.07 -0.98
N GLU A 101 4.23 -7.60 -1.83
CA GLU A 101 5.66 -7.73 -1.54
C GLU A 101 6.26 -6.40 -1.12
N GLY A 102 6.98 -6.39 0.01
CA GLY A 102 7.59 -5.19 0.57
C GLY A 102 6.66 -4.35 1.44
N ILE A 103 5.37 -4.65 1.47
CA ILE A 103 4.37 -3.85 2.18
C ILE A 103 3.67 -4.68 3.26
N GLY A 104 3.01 -5.77 2.87
CA GLY A 104 2.25 -6.61 3.79
C GLY A 104 1.27 -7.50 3.06
N MET A 105 0.23 -7.93 3.79
CA MET A 105 -0.80 -8.83 3.27
C MET A 105 -2.15 -8.13 3.28
N LEU A 106 -2.82 -8.09 2.14
CA LEU A 106 -4.18 -7.56 2.03
C LEU A 106 -5.15 -8.74 2.04
N HIS A 107 -6.17 -8.66 2.90
CA HIS A 107 -7.15 -9.71 3.09
C HIS A 107 -8.54 -9.23 2.69
N TYR A 108 -9.34 -10.15 2.16
CA TYR A 108 -10.76 -9.93 1.97
C TYR A 108 -11.49 -10.77 3.03
N THR A 109 -12.22 -10.09 3.93
CA THR A 109 -12.82 -10.73 5.09
C THR A 109 -14.17 -11.35 4.78
N LEU A 110 -14.64 -12.20 5.68
CA LEU A 110 -15.97 -12.79 5.59
C LEU A 110 -17.09 -11.74 5.64
N TYR A 111 -16.78 -10.54 6.13
CA TYR A 111 -17.74 -9.43 6.18
C TYR A 111 -17.75 -8.59 4.92
N GLY A 112 -16.97 -8.97 3.91
CA GLY A 112 -16.90 -8.22 2.65
C GLY A 112 -16.06 -6.95 2.73
N THR A 113 -15.13 -6.88 3.66
CA THR A 113 -14.24 -5.72 3.84
C THR A 113 -12.80 -6.07 3.52
N TYR A 114 -12.00 -5.04 3.21
CA TYR A 114 -10.56 -5.21 3.02
C TYR A 114 -9.84 -4.89 4.32
N GLU A 115 -8.94 -5.78 4.71
CA GLU A 115 -8.15 -5.64 5.93
C GLU A 115 -6.68 -5.85 5.59
N PHE A 116 -5.81 -4.99 6.10
CA PHE A 116 -4.39 -5.04 5.80
C PHE A 116 -3.62 -5.45 7.04
N ARG A 117 -2.64 -6.35 6.85
CA ARG A 117 -1.71 -6.77 7.89
C ARG A 117 -0.29 -6.53 7.39
N PRO A 118 0.45 -5.62 8.03
CA PRO A 118 1.84 -5.39 7.64
C PRO A 118 2.67 -6.65 7.86
N HIS A 119 3.78 -6.78 7.14
CA HIS A 119 4.73 -7.83 7.42
C HIS A 119 5.23 -7.71 8.85
N GLU A 120 5.70 -8.81 9.40
CA GLU A 120 6.14 -8.87 10.80
C GLU A 120 7.15 -7.78 11.14
N ASN A 121 8.02 -7.46 10.21
CA ASN A 121 8.94 -6.33 10.36
C ASN A 121 8.32 -5.02 9.90
N GLY A 122 7.22 -5.07 9.21
CA GLY A 122 6.24 -4.04 8.89
C GLY A 122 6.75 -2.69 8.45
N VAL A 123 7.96 -2.63 7.94
CA VAL A 123 8.68 -1.38 7.87
C VAL A 123 9.23 -1.10 6.49
N LEU A 124 9.01 0.14 6.06
CA LEU A 124 9.76 0.71 4.97
C LEU A 124 11.05 1.24 5.56
N SER A 125 12.13 1.25 4.79
CA SER A 125 13.37 1.89 5.22
C SER A 125 13.10 3.36 5.55
N PRO A 126 13.59 3.84 6.68
CA PRO A 126 13.41 5.24 7.04
C PRO A 126 14.10 6.18 6.08
#